data_f213a065cbd2abe2f1e8f8e10b25165d
#
_entry.id   f213a065cbd2abe2f1e8f8e10b25165d
#
_cell.length_a   1.000
_cell.length_b   1.000
_cell.length_c   1.000
_cell.angle_alpha   90.00
_cell.angle_beta   90.00
_cell.angle_gamma   90.00
#
_symmetry.space_group_name_H-M   'P 1'
#
loop_
_entity.id
_entity.type
_entity.pdbx_description
1 polymer ?
#
loop_
_entity_poly.entity_id
_entity_poly.type
_entity_poly.pdbx_seq_one_letter_code
_entity_poly.pdbx_strand_id
1 'polypeptide(L)'
;MARSLPSSVAAPGRLALYASLVRLDKPVGSLLLLWPTLTALWIASSGPPAPGLIAVFLVGTFLMRSAGCAINDAADFRYDAQVKRTAGRVVAQGLVSPREAVAVATLLAGLSALLLLFLNDAAMRLAVAAVAIAATYPLFKRFFPVPQLYLGVAFSFGIPMAFAAIQGQVPAIGWWLFLANNFWVVAYDTEYAMVDRDDDVRIGIKSSAIFFGRADVAVVMACYGAYLSLLVLLGHSIGAG
;
A
#
# COMPACT_ATOMS: atom_id res chain seq x y z
N MET A 1 -38.28 17.99 29.22
CA MET A 1 -38.31 17.21 27.94
C MET A 1 -37.02 16.39 27.87
N ALA A 2 -37.11 15.12 28.24
CA ALA A 2 -35.97 14.18 28.15
C ALA A 2 -35.82 13.74 26.69
N ARG A 3 -34.68 14.06 26.06
CA ARG A 3 -34.31 13.53 24.76
C ARG A 3 -34.01 12.05 24.93
N SER A 4 -34.84 11.18 24.36
CA SER A 4 -34.59 9.76 24.20
C SER A 4 -33.30 9.57 23.40
N LEU A 5 -32.31 8.90 23.99
CA LEU A 5 -31.12 8.43 23.30
C LEU A 5 -31.55 7.47 22.17
N PRO A 6 -30.96 7.57 20.97
CA PRO A 6 -31.28 6.65 19.90
C PRO A 6 -30.87 5.22 20.27
N SER A 7 -31.75 4.29 19.89
CA SER A 7 -31.64 2.83 20.02
C SER A 7 -30.24 2.28 19.82
N SER A 8 -29.83 1.39 20.72
CA SER A 8 -28.59 0.63 20.71
C SER A 8 -28.29 0.03 19.33
N VAL A 9 -27.35 0.61 18.61
CA VAL A 9 -26.71 -0.07 17.48
C VAL A 9 -25.98 -1.27 18.08
N ALA A 10 -26.41 -2.48 17.74
CA ALA A 10 -25.76 -3.70 18.20
C ALA A 10 -24.26 -3.63 17.88
N ALA A 11 -23.42 -4.01 18.85
CA ALA A 11 -21.98 -4.05 18.63
C ALA A 11 -21.64 -4.88 17.38
N PRO A 12 -20.77 -4.40 16.48
CA PRO A 12 -20.44 -5.12 15.25
C PRO A 12 -19.88 -6.50 15.57
N GLY A 13 -20.37 -7.53 14.87
CA GLY A 13 -19.88 -8.89 15.04
C GLY A 13 -18.39 -9.01 14.69
N ARG A 14 -17.69 -10.01 15.22
CA ARG A 14 -16.23 -10.21 15.01
C ARG A 14 -15.83 -10.21 13.53
N LEU A 15 -16.64 -10.81 12.64
CA LEU A 15 -16.37 -10.82 11.20
C LEU A 15 -16.37 -9.41 10.60
N ALA A 16 -17.29 -8.55 11.02
CA ALA A 16 -17.34 -7.16 10.56
C ALA A 16 -16.10 -6.37 11.06
N LEU A 17 -15.63 -6.63 12.28
CA LEU A 17 -14.41 -6.02 12.80
C LEU A 17 -13.17 -6.45 11.99
N TYR A 18 -13.05 -7.73 11.64
CA TYR A 18 -11.95 -8.21 10.80
C TYR A 18 -12.05 -7.68 9.36
N ALA A 19 -13.25 -7.61 8.78
CA ALA A 19 -13.46 -6.99 7.47
C ALA A 19 -13.00 -5.52 7.45
N SER A 20 -13.30 -4.77 8.52
CA SER A 20 -12.82 -3.40 8.67
C SER A 20 -11.31 -3.32 8.91
N LEU A 21 -10.72 -4.25 9.69
CA LEU A 21 -9.28 -4.32 9.92
C LEU A 21 -8.50 -4.48 8.60
N VAL A 22 -8.97 -5.36 7.72
CA VAL A 22 -8.32 -5.63 6.42
C VAL A 22 -8.79 -4.71 5.29
N ARG A 23 -9.61 -3.69 5.61
CA ARG A 23 -10.09 -2.66 4.67
C ARG A 23 -10.93 -3.22 3.51
N LEU A 24 -11.74 -4.26 3.74
CA LEU A 24 -12.71 -4.75 2.74
C LEU A 24 -13.74 -3.69 2.34
N ASP A 25 -14.06 -2.80 3.26
CA ASP A 25 -14.96 -1.66 3.07
C ASP A 25 -14.33 -0.51 2.25
N LYS A 26 -13.01 -0.56 1.98
CA LYS A 26 -12.26 0.50 1.31
C LYS A 26 -11.34 -0.08 0.22
N PRO A 27 -11.89 -0.58 -0.89
CA PRO A 27 -11.12 -1.31 -1.92
C PRO A 27 -10.11 -0.44 -2.68
N VAL A 28 -10.24 0.88 -2.65
CA VAL A 28 -9.36 1.83 -3.36
C VAL A 28 -7.89 1.55 -3.05
N GLY A 29 -7.53 1.30 -1.78
CA GLY A 29 -6.14 1.00 -1.42
C GLY A 29 -5.60 -0.27 -2.07
N SER A 30 -6.43 -1.29 -2.33
CA SER A 30 -6.02 -2.49 -3.07
C SER A 30 -5.87 -2.21 -4.56
N LEU A 31 -6.72 -1.36 -5.13
CA LEU A 31 -6.64 -0.96 -6.54
C LEU A 31 -5.38 -0.13 -6.84
N LEU A 32 -4.95 0.71 -5.89
CA LEU A 32 -3.71 1.49 -6.01
C LEU A 32 -2.45 0.61 -6.14
N LEU A 33 -2.45 -0.60 -5.58
CA LEU A 33 -1.37 -1.58 -5.76
C LEU A 33 -1.60 -2.47 -6.98
N LEU A 34 -2.85 -2.81 -7.25
CA LEU A 34 -3.20 -3.76 -8.30
C LEU A 34 -3.00 -3.18 -9.70
N TRP A 35 -3.42 -1.93 -9.94
CA TRP A 35 -3.32 -1.27 -11.25
C TRP A 35 -1.89 -1.29 -11.82
N PRO A 36 -0.87 -0.77 -11.12
CA PRO A 36 0.49 -0.78 -11.65
C PRO A 36 1.05 -2.20 -11.80
N THR A 37 0.65 -3.13 -10.95
CA THR A 37 1.03 -4.54 -11.05
C THR A 37 0.45 -5.19 -12.30
N LEU A 38 -0.82 -4.98 -12.60
CA LEU A 38 -1.46 -5.48 -13.82
C LEU A 38 -0.84 -4.83 -15.07
N THR A 39 -0.60 -3.52 -15.06
CA THR A 39 0.11 -2.83 -16.15
C THR A 39 1.45 -3.49 -16.44
N ALA A 40 2.22 -3.78 -15.39
CA ALA A 40 3.51 -4.46 -15.52
C ALA A 40 3.37 -5.88 -16.09
N LEU A 41 2.34 -6.64 -15.68
CA LEU A 41 2.07 -7.97 -16.24
C LEU A 41 1.78 -7.90 -17.74
N TRP A 42 0.98 -6.94 -18.18
CA TRP A 42 0.65 -6.76 -19.61
C TRP A 42 1.88 -6.38 -20.43
N ILE A 43 2.68 -5.43 -19.95
CA ILE A 43 3.92 -5.02 -20.64
C ILE A 43 4.92 -6.19 -20.69
N ALA A 44 5.09 -6.92 -19.58
CA ALA A 44 6.05 -8.01 -19.49
C ALA A 44 5.71 -9.19 -20.42
N SER A 45 4.42 -9.47 -20.63
CA SER A 45 3.95 -10.59 -21.46
C SER A 45 3.83 -10.24 -22.95
N SER A 46 4.02 -8.96 -23.33
CA SER A 46 3.85 -8.49 -24.72
C SER A 46 2.48 -8.88 -25.31
N GLY A 47 1.45 -8.91 -24.45
CA GLY A 47 0.07 -9.30 -24.78
C GLY A 47 -0.70 -9.73 -23.54
N PRO A 48 -1.83 -10.45 -23.69
CA PRO A 48 -2.61 -10.92 -22.56
C PRO A 48 -1.80 -11.89 -21.68
N PRO A 49 -1.60 -11.60 -20.39
CA PRO A 49 -0.94 -12.52 -19.48
C PRO A 49 -1.75 -13.81 -19.27
N ALA A 50 -1.09 -14.91 -18.89
CA ALA A 50 -1.79 -16.16 -18.55
C ALA A 50 -2.79 -15.91 -17.41
N PRO A 51 -4.07 -16.38 -17.54
CA PRO A 51 -5.12 -16.12 -16.54
C PRO A 51 -4.74 -16.57 -15.12
N GLY A 52 -4.03 -17.69 -15.00
CA GLY A 52 -3.53 -18.19 -13.71
C GLY A 52 -2.57 -17.21 -13.05
N LEU A 53 -1.70 -16.58 -13.84
CA LEU A 53 -0.75 -15.59 -13.33
C LEU A 53 -1.46 -14.30 -12.89
N ILE A 54 -2.45 -13.85 -13.67
CA ILE A 54 -3.31 -12.71 -13.26
C ILE A 54 -3.97 -13.02 -11.91
N ALA A 55 -4.54 -14.23 -11.75
CA ALA A 55 -5.18 -14.63 -10.50
C ALA A 55 -4.20 -14.63 -9.31
N VAL A 56 -2.97 -15.14 -9.49
CA VAL A 56 -1.92 -15.12 -8.45
C VAL A 56 -1.61 -13.71 -8.00
N PHE A 57 -1.38 -12.78 -8.94
CA PHE A 57 -1.06 -11.40 -8.60
C PHE A 57 -2.26 -10.64 -8.02
N LEU A 58 -3.48 -10.90 -8.49
CA LEU A 58 -4.71 -10.30 -7.96
C LEU A 58 -4.93 -10.72 -6.51
N VAL A 59 -4.93 -12.02 -6.24
CA VAL A 59 -5.14 -12.56 -4.89
C VAL A 59 -3.97 -12.19 -3.97
N GLY A 60 -2.73 -12.30 -4.46
CA GLY A 60 -1.53 -11.92 -3.70
C GLY A 60 -1.52 -10.45 -3.29
N THR A 61 -1.86 -9.54 -4.21
CA THR A 61 -1.97 -8.10 -3.93
C THR A 61 -3.03 -7.83 -2.86
N PHE A 62 -4.19 -8.46 -2.98
CA PHE A 62 -5.27 -8.31 -2.00
C PHE A 62 -4.86 -8.82 -0.62
N LEU A 63 -4.26 -10.01 -0.52
CA LEU A 63 -3.81 -10.59 0.74
C LEU A 63 -2.71 -9.75 1.39
N MET A 64 -1.70 -9.34 0.62
CA MET A 64 -0.59 -8.54 1.13
C MET A 64 -1.02 -7.13 1.52
N ARG A 65 -1.95 -6.50 0.76
CA ARG A 65 -2.53 -5.21 1.15
C ARG A 65 -3.29 -5.32 2.47
N SER A 66 -4.09 -6.37 2.63
CA SER A 66 -4.85 -6.65 3.85
C SER A 66 -3.92 -6.93 5.04
N ALA A 67 -2.88 -7.73 4.85
CA ALA A 67 -1.85 -7.98 5.87
C ALA A 67 -1.12 -6.69 6.26
N GLY A 68 -0.75 -5.85 5.27
CA GLY A 68 -0.13 -4.56 5.50
C GLY A 68 -1.01 -3.60 6.31
N CYS A 69 -2.32 -3.58 6.07
CA CYS A 69 -3.26 -2.79 6.88
C CYS A 69 -3.29 -3.27 8.34
N ALA A 70 -3.41 -4.57 8.55
CA ALA A 70 -3.50 -5.13 9.88
C ALA A 70 -2.20 -4.92 10.70
N ILE A 71 -1.03 -5.11 10.08
CA ILE A 71 0.25 -4.88 10.75
C ILE A 71 0.49 -3.38 11.03
N ASN A 72 0.10 -2.49 10.11
CA ASN A 72 0.19 -1.05 10.32
C ASN A 72 -0.72 -0.59 11.47
N ASP A 73 -1.98 -1.06 11.51
CA ASP A 73 -2.90 -0.75 12.60
C ASP A 73 -2.38 -1.27 13.95
N ALA A 74 -1.73 -2.46 13.97
CA ALA A 74 -1.11 -3.01 15.18
C ALA A 74 0.12 -2.21 15.63
N ALA A 75 0.93 -1.68 14.69
CA ALA A 75 2.13 -0.91 14.99
C ALA A 75 1.80 0.52 15.47
N ASP A 76 0.77 1.13 14.87
CA ASP A 76 0.46 2.54 15.05
C ASP A 76 -0.75 2.81 15.96
N PHE A 77 -1.35 1.80 16.63
CA PHE A 77 -2.63 1.94 17.35
C PHE A 77 -2.67 3.08 18.36
N ARG A 78 -1.55 3.40 19.03
CA ARG A 78 -1.45 4.49 19.99
C ARG A 78 -1.44 5.86 19.32
N TYR A 79 -0.86 5.97 18.14
CA TYR A 79 -0.82 7.18 17.33
C TYR A 79 -2.14 7.38 16.60
N ASP A 80 -2.68 6.31 15.99
CA ASP A 80 -3.96 6.32 15.28
C ASP A 80 -5.12 6.82 16.15
N ALA A 81 -5.12 6.51 17.44
CA ALA A 81 -6.12 6.99 18.39
C ALA A 81 -6.10 8.52 18.58
N GLN A 82 -5.03 9.21 18.19
CA GLN A 82 -4.85 10.64 18.37
C GLN A 82 -5.02 11.43 17.07
N VAL A 83 -5.15 10.76 15.93
CA VAL A 83 -5.35 11.35 14.60
C VAL A 83 -6.81 11.22 14.20
N LYS A 84 -7.47 12.34 13.89
CA LYS A 84 -8.93 12.40 13.62
C LYS A 84 -9.39 11.38 12.57
N ARG A 85 -8.62 11.24 11.47
CA ARG A 85 -8.97 10.34 10.37
C ARG A 85 -8.85 8.86 10.74
N THR A 86 -7.97 8.52 11.67
CA THR A 86 -7.62 7.12 12.01
C THR A 86 -8.15 6.68 13.37
N ALA A 87 -8.64 7.60 14.20
CA ALA A 87 -9.22 7.30 15.52
C ALA A 87 -10.39 6.30 15.48
N GLY A 88 -11.09 6.19 14.33
CA GLY A 88 -12.14 5.21 14.09
C GLY A 88 -11.67 3.79 13.74
N ARG A 89 -10.35 3.53 13.64
CA ARG A 89 -9.82 2.21 13.34
C ARG A 89 -10.09 1.24 14.49
N VAL A 90 -10.42 -0.01 14.15
CA VAL A 90 -10.84 -1.02 15.13
C VAL A 90 -9.78 -1.35 16.18
N VAL A 91 -8.49 -1.25 15.83
CA VAL A 91 -7.38 -1.44 16.79
C VAL A 91 -7.18 -0.21 17.65
N ALA A 92 -7.28 1.00 17.08
CA ALA A 92 -7.19 2.26 17.82
C ALA A 92 -8.32 2.41 18.84
N GLN A 93 -9.52 1.89 18.52
CA GLN A 93 -10.69 1.84 19.42
C GLN A 93 -10.62 0.70 20.46
N GLY A 94 -9.62 -0.19 20.38
CA GLY A 94 -9.51 -1.35 21.26
C GLY A 94 -10.53 -2.47 20.99
N LEU A 95 -11.27 -2.42 19.88
CA LEU A 95 -12.24 -3.45 19.49
C LEU A 95 -11.56 -4.74 18.98
N VAL A 96 -10.36 -4.60 18.43
CA VAL A 96 -9.44 -5.68 18.07
C VAL A 96 -8.11 -5.39 18.73
N SER A 97 -7.53 -6.39 19.40
CA SER A 97 -6.23 -6.22 20.05
C SER A 97 -5.09 -6.15 19.03
N PRO A 98 -3.97 -5.45 19.33
CA PRO A 98 -2.80 -5.45 18.45
C PRO A 98 -2.26 -6.87 18.17
N ARG A 99 -2.36 -7.79 19.14
CA ARG A 99 -1.94 -9.19 18.96
C ARG A 99 -2.82 -9.92 17.95
N GLU A 100 -4.12 -9.71 17.99
CA GLU A 100 -5.05 -10.27 17.00
C GLU A 100 -4.78 -9.69 15.60
N ALA A 101 -4.52 -8.39 15.50
CA ALA A 101 -4.18 -7.76 14.23
C ALA A 101 -2.89 -8.34 13.62
N VAL A 102 -1.86 -8.58 14.46
CA VAL A 102 -0.63 -9.28 14.04
C VAL A 102 -0.93 -10.71 13.60
N ALA A 103 -1.78 -11.45 14.33
CA ALA A 103 -2.15 -12.82 13.94
C ALA A 103 -2.86 -12.85 12.58
N VAL A 104 -3.80 -11.93 12.35
CA VAL A 104 -4.48 -11.78 11.05
C VAL A 104 -3.48 -11.44 9.95
N ALA A 105 -2.58 -10.49 10.18
CA ALA A 105 -1.54 -10.11 9.22
C ALA A 105 -0.65 -11.31 8.86
N THR A 106 -0.21 -12.08 9.87
CA THR A 106 0.64 -13.27 9.67
C THR A 106 -0.10 -14.36 8.88
N LEU A 107 -1.38 -14.59 9.18
CA LEU A 107 -2.19 -15.55 8.43
C LEU A 107 -2.31 -15.15 6.95
N LEU A 108 -2.66 -13.89 6.68
CA LEU A 108 -2.81 -13.39 5.31
C LEU A 108 -1.48 -13.40 4.54
N ALA A 109 -0.38 -13.03 5.18
CA ALA A 109 0.95 -13.12 4.59
C ALA A 109 1.35 -14.58 4.31
N GLY A 110 1.03 -15.51 5.23
CA GLY A 110 1.23 -16.94 5.04
C GLY A 110 0.43 -17.51 3.86
N LEU A 111 -0.84 -17.13 3.73
CA LEU A 111 -1.66 -17.49 2.57
C LEU A 111 -1.10 -16.91 1.27
N SER A 112 -0.61 -15.66 1.31
CA SER A 112 0.07 -15.05 0.15
C SER A 112 1.37 -15.77 -0.20
N ALA A 113 2.12 -16.26 0.79
CA ALA A 113 3.34 -17.01 0.56
C ALA A 113 3.09 -18.34 -0.18
N LEU A 114 1.93 -18.98 0.00
CA LEU A 114 1.56 -20.17 -0.78
C LEU A 114 1.40 -19.87 -2.27
N LEU A 115 1.03 -18.64 -2.64
CA LEU A 115 0.94 -18.25 -4.05
C LEU A 115 2.31 -18.16 -4.72
N LEU A 116 3.40 -18.01 -3.95
CA LEU A 116 4.75 -17.99 -4.50
C LEU A 116 5.15 -19.34 -5.12
N LEU A 117 4.49 -20.44 -4.71
CA LEU A 117 4.70 -21.76 -5.30
C LEU A 117 4.32 -21.82 -6.80
N PHE A 118 3.54 -20.86 -7.27
CA PHE A 118 3.16 -20.70 -8.68
C PHE A 118 4.07 -19.74 -9.45
N LEU A 119 5.09 -19.18 -8.79
CA LEU A 119 6.04 -18.22 -9.37
C LEU A 119 7.43 -18.82 -9.47
N ASN A 120 8.28 -18.22 -10.31
CA ASN A 120 9.66 -18.60 -10.44
C ASN A 120 10.56 -18.03 -9.34
N ASP A 121 11.79 -18.54 -9.23
CA ASP A 121 12.77 -18.12 -8.21
C ASP A 121 13.10 -16.64 -8.24
N ALA A 122 13.07 -16.00 -9.41
CA ALA A 122 13.35 -14.57 -9.54
C ALA A 122 12.26 -13.74 -8.85
N ALA A 123 10.99 -14.07 -9.10
CA ALA A 123 9.85 -13.41 -8.45
C ALA A 123 9.79 -13.73 -6.95
N MET A 124 10.14 -14.97 -6.53
CA MET A 124 10.19 -15.34 -5.11
C MET A 124 11.23 -14.52 -4.34
N ARG A 125 12.44 -14.32 -4.88
CA ARG A 125 13.47 -13.48 -4.24
C ARG A 125 13.00 -12.03 -4.07
N LEU A 126 12.30 -11.47 -5.06
CA LEU A 126 11.73 -10.14 -4.97
C LEU A 126 10.59 -10.06 -3.94
N ALA A 127 9.78 -11.11 -3.82
CA ALA A 127 8.72 -11.19 -2.80
C ALA A 127 9.29 -11.13 -1.38
N VAL A 128 10.40 -11.81 -1.10
CA VAL A 128 11.08 -11.73 0.21
C VAL A 128 11.51 -10.30 0.51
N ALA A 129 12.12 -9.61 -0.46
CA ALA A 129 12.50 -8.20 -0.31
C ALA A 129 11.26 -7.30 -0.08
N ALA A 130 10.18 -7.52 -0.84
CA ALA A 130 8.93 -6.77 -0.70
C ALA A 130 8.33 -6.91 0.70
N VAL A 131 8.28 -8.13 1.25
CA VAL A 131 7.77 -8.39 2.60
C VAL A 131 8.62 -7.70 3.65
N ALA A 132 9.96 -7.76 3.54
CA ALA A 132 10.86 -7.10 4.48
C ALA A 132 10.65 -5.57 4.49
N ILE A 133 10.50 -4.96 3.31
CA ILE A 133 10.23 -3.53 3.17
C ILE A 133 8.84 -3.18 3.73
N ALA A 134 7.81 -3.94 3.39
CA ALA A 134 6.45 -3.70 3.87
C ALA A 134 6.34 -3.84 5.39
N ALA A 135 7.02 -4.81 6.00
CA ALA A 135 7.01 -5.05 7.44
C ALA A 135 7.73 -3.95 8.23
N THR A 136 8.76 -3.33 7.64
CA THR A 136 9.55 -2.26 8.29
C THR A 136 8.98 -0.86 8.06
N TYR A 137 8.11 -0.66 7.07
CA TYR A 137 7.53 0.65 6.74
C TYR A 137 6.93 1.41 7.95
N PRO A 138 6.13 0.79 8.85
CA PRO A 138 5.53 1.53 9.96
C PRO A 138 6.57 2.17 10.89
N LEU A 139 7.78 1.62 10.94
CA LEU A 139 8.86 2.15 11.78
C LEU A 139 9.47 3.44 11.19
N PHE A 140 9.45 3.59 9.86
CA PHE A 140 10.07 4.73 9.16
C PHE A 140 9.42 6.08 9.51
N LYS A 141 8.13 6.11 9.78
CA LYS A 141 7.40 7.32 10.21
C LYS A 141 7.97 7.96 11.49
N ARG A 142 8.76 7.22 12.26
CA ARG A 142 9.28 7.68 13.56
C ARG A 142 10.58 8.48 13.43
N PHE A 143 11.37 8.23 12.39
CA PHE A 143 12.68 8.84 12.23
C PHE A 143 12.95 9.39 10.83
N PHE A 144 12.39 8.80 9.79
CA PHE A 144 12.62 9.19 8.40
C PHE A 144 11.72 10.39 8.01
N PRO A 145 12.27 11.48 7.45
CA PRO A 145 11.52 12.72 7.23
C PRO A 145 10.44 12.58 6.12
N VAL A 146 10.64 11.71 5.15
CA VAL A 146 9.71 11.48 4.02
C VAL A 146 9.36 9.99 3.92
N PRO A 147 8.59 9.42 4.88
CA PRO A 147 8.26 8.00 4.89
C PRO A 147 7.47 7.56 3.66
N GLN A 148 6.83 8.49 2.94
CA GLN A 148 6.11 8.28 1.68
C GLN A 148 7.01 7.71 0.58
N LEU A 149 8.31 8.05 0.55
CA LEU A 149 9.27 7.45 -0.38
C LEU A 149 9.44 5.95 -0.11
N TYR A 150 9.53 5.58 1.15
CA TYR A 150 9.67 4.17 1.54
C TYR A 150 8.39 3.38 1.26
N LEU A 151 7.23 3.99 1.52
CA LEU A 151 5.94 3.41 1.14
C LEU A 151 5.85 3.21 -0.37
N GLY A 152 6.29 4.21 -1.15
CA GLY A 152 6.32 4.13 -2.61
C GLY A 152 7.11 2.94 -3.12
N VAL A 153 8.29 2.68 -2.52
CA VAL A 153 9.07 1.47 -2.81
C VAL A 153 8.26 0.21 -2.51
N ALA A 154 7.67 0.10 -1.30
CA ALA A 154 6.88 -1.06 -0.92
C ALA A 154 5.69 -1.31 -1.88
N PHE A 155 4.96 -0.25 -2.24
CA PHE A 155 3.78 -0.32 -3.10
C PHE A 155 4.08 -0.60 -4.57
N SER A 156 5.31 -0.30 -5.00
CA SER A 156 5.75 -0.52 -6.38
C SER A 156 6.33 -1.92 -6.63
N PHE A 157 6.57 -2.74 -5.60
CA PHE A 157 7.24 -4.04 -5.75
C PHE A 157 6.47 -5.05 -6.60
N GLY A 158 5.15 -4.91 -6.74
CA GLY A 158 4.37 -5.71 -7.68
C GLY A 158 4.87 -5.62 -9.12
N ILE A 159 5.45 -4.46 -9.51
CA ILE A 159 5.97 -4.23 -10.87
C ILE A 159 7.19 -5.13 -11.17
N PRO A 160 8.32 -5.04 -10.44
CA PRO A 160 9.46 -5.90 -10.72
C PRO A 160 9.13 -7.39 -10.52
N MET A 161 8.22 -7.74 -9.59
CA MET A 161 7.77 -9.12 -9.42
C MET A 161 7.01 -9.62 -10.66
N ALA A 162 6.18 -8.80 -11.30
CA ALA A 162 5.45 -9.14 -12.52
C ALA A 162 6.40 -9.42 -13.69
N PHE A 163 7.39 -8.56 -13.91
CA PHE A 163 8.42 -8.79 -14.93
C PHE A 163 9.23 -10.05 -14.63
N ALA A 164 9.68 -10.23 -13.38
CA ALA A 164 10.45 -11.40 -13.00
C ALA A 164 9.64 -12.69 -13.16
N ALA A 165 8.35 -12.69 -12.84
CA ALA A 165 7.49 -13.87 -12.98
C ALA A 165 7.31 -14.32 -14.44
N ILE A 166 7.32 -13.38 -15.39
CA ILE A 166 7.12 -13.67 -16.82
C ILE A 166 8.47 -13.90 -17.54
N GLN A 167 9.45 -13.03 -17.29
CA GLN A 167 10.70 -12.98 -18.04
C GLN A 167 11.90 -13.61 -17.30
N GLY A 168 11.73 -14.03 -16.05
CA GLY A 168 12.82 -14.54 -15.21
C GLY A 168 13.79 -13.45 -14.72
N GLN A 169 13.61 -12.22 -15.14
CA GLN A 169 14.45 -11.06 -14.80
C GLN A 169 13.63 -9.76 -14.87
N VAL A 170 14.19 -8.68 -14.35
CA VAL A 170 13.58 -7.35 -14.42
C VAL A 170 14.37 -6.49 -15.40
N PRO A 171 13.85 -6.24 -16.61
CA PRO A 171 14.50 -5.37 -17.59
C PRO A 171 14.46 -3.91 -17.17
N ALA A 172 15.22 -3.03 -17.84
CA ALA A 172 15.27 -1.60 -17.54
C ALA A 172 13.89 -0.95 -17.52
N ILE A 173 12.99 -1.32 -18.43
CA ILE A 173 11.62 -0.81 -18.49
C ILE A 173 10.84 -1.10 -17.19
N GLY A 174 11.04 -2.26 -16.58
CA GLY A 174 10.41 -2.63 -15.31
C GLY A 174 10.86 -1.71 -14.17
N TRP A 175 12.16 -1.35 -14.13
CA TRP A 175 12.70 -0.42 -13.14
C TRP A 175 12.26 1.02 -13.37
N TRP A 176 12.14 1.45 -14.63
CA TRP A 176 11.59 2.78 -14.94
C TRP A 176 10.11 2.90 -14.58
N LEU A 177 9.33 1.85 -14.84
CA LEU A 177 7.91 1.79 -14.42
C LEU A 177 7.78 1.78 -12.87
N PHE A 178 8.66 1.05 -12.19
CA PHE A 178 8.77 1.07 -10.74
C PHE A 178 9.05 2.48 -10.20
N LEU A 179 10.01 3.20 -10.80
CA LEU A 179 10.33 4.57 -10.43
C LEU A 179 9.16 5.53 -10.70
N ALA A 180 8.53 5.40 -11.86
CA ALA A 180 7.34 6.18 -12.20
C ALA A 180 6.24 5.99 -11.15
N ASN A 181 5.92 4.73 -10.82
CA ASN A 181 4.92 4.41 -9.81
C ASN A 181 5.30 4.95 -8.42
N ASN A 182 6.58 4.98 -8.07
CA ASN A 182 7.03 5.55 -6.80
C ASN A 182 6.68 7.05 -6.72
N PHE A 183 6.90 7.84 -7.78
CA PHE A 183 6.47 9.23 -7.82
C PHE A 183 4.96 9.37 -7.62
N TRP A 184 4.16 8.51 -8.26
CA TRP A 184 2.71 8.50 -8.08
C TRP A 184 2.31 8.23 -6.63
N VAL A 185 2.92 7.22 -5.99
CA VAL A 185 2.66 6.89 -4.58
C VAL A 185 3.04 8.05 -3.66
N VAL A 186 4.22 8.66 -3.87
CA VAL A 186 4.66 9.83 -3.09
C VAL A 186 3.66 10.97 -3.21
N ALA A 187 3.14 11.23 -4.42
CA ALA A 187 2.17 12.29 -4.64
C ALA A 187 0.90 12.06 -3.82
N TYR A 188 0.17 10.96 -4.06
CA TYR A 188 -1.11 10.75 -3.40
C TYR A 188 -0.98 10.50 -1.89
N ASP A 189 0.11 9.87 -1.42
CA ASP A 189 0.28 9.64 0.03
C ASP A 189 0.74 10.93 0.74
N THR A 190 1.38 11.87 0.03
CA THR A 190 1.61 13.22 0.54
C THR A 190 0.29 13.98 0.71
N GLU A 191 -0.67 13.83 -0.22
CA GLU A 191 -2.01 14.41 -0.08
C GLU A 191 -2.73 13.89 1.17
N TYR A 192 -2.62 12.59 1.46
CA TYR A 192 -3.13 12.04 2.74
C TYR A 192 -2.40 12.65 3.94
N ALA A 193 -1.09 12.81 3.87
CA ALA A 193 -0.31 13.42 4.95
C ALA A 193 -0.64 14.92 5.14
N MET A 194 -1.06 15.64 4.09
CA MET A 194 -1.53 17.03 4.22
C MET A 194 -2.81 17.12 5.04
N VAL A 195 -3.71 16.15 4.93
CA VAL A 195 -4.95 16.07 5.74
C VAL A 195 -4.63 15.81 7.21
N ASP A 196 -3.61 14.98 7.49
CA ASP A 196 -3.24 14.59 8.85
C ASP A 196 -2.20 15.54 9.50
N ARG A 197 -1.69 16.56 8.79
CA ARG A 197 -0.54 17.40 9.17
C ARG A 197 -0.61 17.94 10.60
N ASP A 198 -1.73 18.55 10.97
CA ASP A 198 -1.88 19.19 12.28
C ASP A 198 -1.83 18.16 13.42
N ASP A 199 -2.42 16.99 13.19
CA ASP A 199 -2.40 15.90 14.13
C ASP A 199 -0.99 15.28 14.22
N ASP A 200 -0.31 15.05 13.07
CA ASP A 200 1.04 14.50 12.97
C ASP A 200 2.10 15.37 13.69
N VAL A 201 2.02 16.70 13.49
CA VAL A 201 2.89 17.66 14.21
C VAL A 201 2.69 17.53 15.71
N ARG A 202 1.45 17.46 16.17
CA ARG A 202 1.11 17.38 17.60
C ARG A 202 1.64 16.11 18.28
N ILE A 203 1.64 14.98 17.56
CA ILE A 203 2.08 13.68 18.10
C ILE A 203 3.53 13.32 17.74
N GLY A 204 4.23 14.17 16.99
CA GLY A 204 5.65 14.03 16.66
C GLY A 204 5.97 12.99 15.58
N ILE A 205 4.98 12.61 14.73
CA ILE A 205 5.18 11.73 13.58
C ILE A 205 5.78 12.53 12.42
N LYS A 206 6.67 11.88 11.65
CA LYS A 206 7.26 12.45 10.44
C LYS A 206 6.36 12.19 9.23
N SER A 207 6.23 13.18 8.36
CA SER A 207 5.53 13.03 7.08
C SER A 207 6.10 13.98 6.02
N SER A 208 5.90 13.65 4.75
CA SER A 208 6.29 14.48 3.61
C SER A 208 5.61 15.85 3.66
N ALA A 209 4.34 15.92 4.08
CA ALA A 209 3.62 17.18 4.22
C ALA A 209 4.27 18.13 5.26
N ILE A 210 4.80 17.59 6.35
CA ILE A 210 5.56 18.35 7.35
C ILE A 210 6.91 18.76 6.76
N PHE A 211 7.61 17.84 6.10
CA PHE A 211 8.96 18.07 5.56
C PHE A 211 8.96 19.14 4.45
N PHE A 212 8.02 19.08 3.53
CA PHE A 212 7.91 20.04 2.41
C PHE A 212 7.25 21.36 2.84
N GLY A 213 6.48 21.37 3.90
CA GLY A 213 5.84 22.57 4.45
C GLY A 213 4.98 23.28 3.40
N ARG A 214 5.33 24.52 3.05
CA ARG A 214 4.60 25.34 2.05
C ARG A 214 4.82 24.88 0.61
N ALA A 215 5.82 24.05 0.35
CA ALA A 215 6.13 23.55 -0.98
C ALA A 215 5.40 22.22 -1.30
N ASP A 216 4.61 21.67 -0.38
CA ASP A 216 3.97 20.36 -0.51
C ASP A 216 3.14 20.22 -1.79
N VAL A 217 2.27 21.19 -2.11
CA VAL A 217 1.48 21.18 -3.35
C VAL A 217 2.39 21.20 -4.59
N ALA A 218 3.44 22.03 -4.60
CA ALA A 218 4.37 22.09 -5.72
C ALA A 218 5.12 20.76 -5.91
N VAL A 219 5.52 20.10 -4.80
CA VAL A 219 6.18 18.79 -4.85
C VAL A 219 5.21 17.71 -5.34
N VAL A 220 3.96 17.69 -4.87
CA VAL A 220 2.91 16.77 -5.35
C VAL A 220 2.72 16.93 -6.85
N MET A 221 2.57 18.16 -7.34
CA MET A 221 2.43 18.44 -8.78
C MET A 221 3.68 18.03 -9.58
N ALA A 222 4.87 18.25 -9.06
CA ALA A 222 6.12 17.80 -9.68
C ALA A 222 6.20 16.27 -9.75
N CYS A 223 5.78 15.56 -8.69
CA CYS A 223 5.71 14.09 -8.68
C CYS A 223 4.71 13.56 -9.71
N TYR A 224 3.51 14.13 -9.82
CA TYR A 224 2.55 13.76 -10.88
C TYR A 224 3.11 14.08 -12.29
N GLY A 225 3.76 15.22 -12.46
CA GLY A 225 4.42 15.57 -13.72
C GLY A 225 5.52 14.57 -14.11
N ALA A 226 6.38 14.18 -13.14
CA ALA A 226 7.41 13.18 -13.35
C ALA A 226 6.81 11.79 -13.68
N TYR A 227 5.77 11.37 -12.97
CA TYR A 227 5.04 10.14 -13.25
C TYR A 227 4.51 10.09 -14.67
N LEU A 228 3.74 11.12 -15.09
CA LEU A 228 3.16 11.20 -16.43
C LEU A 228 4.22 11.26 -17.52
N SER A 229 5.29 12.05 -17.32
CA SER A 229 6.40 12.15 -18.28
C SER A 229 7.10 10.81 -18.47
N LEU A 230 7.37 10.08 -17.38
CA LEU A 230 7.96 8.74 -17.46
C LEU A 230 7.03 7.75 -18.16
N LEU A 231 5.71 7.79 -17.91
CA LEU A 231 4.75 6.93 -18.62
C LEU A 231 4.72 7.21 -20.11
N VAL A 232 4.77 8.48 -20.55
CA VAL A 232 4.84 8.84 -21.96
C VAL A 232 6.12 8.30 -22.60
N LEU A 233 7.28 8.49 -21.96
CA LEU A 233 8.56 7.97 -22.44
C LEU A 233 8.55 6.43 -22.54
N LEU A 234 8.00 5.76 -21.54
CA LEU A 234 7.85 4.31 -21.55
C LEU A 234 6.89 3.84 -22.63
N GLY A 235 5.75 4.52 -22.82
CA GLY A 235 4.78 4.23 -23.87
C GLY A 235 5.44 4.30 -25.24
N HIS A 236 6.19 5.36 -25.53
CA HIS A 236 6.95 5.47 -26.80
C HIS A 236 7.98 4.35 -26.96
N SER A 237 8.66 3.94 -25.88
CA SER A 237 9.68 2.88 -25.93
C SER A 237 9.12 1.49 -26.30
N ILE A 238 7.83 1.25 -26.04
CA ILE A 238 7.13 -0.01 -26.37
C ILE A 238 6.22 0.10 -27.59
N GLY A 239 6.24 1.24 -28.30
CA GLY A 239 5.41 1.46 -29.48
C GLY A 239 3.92 1.65 -29.15
N ALA A 240 3.57 2.00 -27.92
CA ALA A 240 2.22 2.36 -27.51
C ALA A 240 2.04 3.89 -27.68
N GLY A 241 1.89 4.36 -28.90
CA GLY A 241 1.75 5.77 -29.23
C GLY A 241 0.79 5.98 -30.37
#